data_61adaa80eda181725136e5b6cc1dbfab
#
_entry.id   61adaa80eda181725136e5b6cc1dbfab
#
_cell.length_a   1.000
_cell.length_b   1.000
_cell.length_c   1.000
_cell.angle_alpha   90.00
_cell.angle_beta   90.00
_cell.angle_gamma   90.00
#
_symmetry.space_group_name_H-M   'P 1'
#
loop_
_entity.id
_entity.type
_entity.pdbx_description
1 polymer ?
#
loop_
_entity_poly.entity_id
_entity_poly.type
_entity_poly.pdbx_seq_one_letter_code
_entity_poly.pdbx_strand_id
1 'polypeptide(L)'
;MVTIPLNTEVGIAPAGGDVIATFPFELELDVTYVVVASGIVGDETHPFDLLASGLELESEDEGSFALKVMHGVTDAPAVDIYADGNILVENLAYGDFQGYLQVPVGDYTLDITAHGTSESVASFSAPLETYGGYSGVVYASGFLNPAENDSAFTLILTTPSGYIVELPPSESALSIDRSRDVIPTSISIVGNFPNPFNPSTKIVFELPAVSEITMSIFTLSGKLEKK
;
A
#
# COMPACT_ATOMS: atom_id res chain seq x y z
N MET A 1 -1.44 -14.03 13.35
CA MET A 1 -1.22 -15.14 12.37
C MET A 1 -2.29 -16.19 12.62
N VAL A 2 -2.98 -16.67 11.61
CA VAL A 2 -3.98 -17.74 11.71
C VAL A 2 -3.41 -18.96 11.00
N THR A 3 -3.44 -20.13 11.64
CA THR A 3 -3.05 -21.39 11.01
C THR A 3 -4.27 -22.02 10.36
N ILE A 4 -4.21 -22.30 9.06
CA ILE A 4 -5.27 -22.88 8.27
C ILE A 4 -4.82 -24.20 7.62
N PRO A 5 -5.76 -25.13 7.28
CA PRO A 5 -5.42 -26.34 6.53
C PRO A 5 -4.80 -26.05 5.15
N LEU A 6 -3.97 -26.97 4.65
CA LEU A 6 -3.33 -26.84 3.32
C LEU A 6 -4.35 -26.70 2.18
N ASN A 7 -5.46 -27.44 2.26
CA ASN A 7 -6.62 -27.26 1.38
C ASN A 7 -7.70 -26.56 2.19
N THR A 8 -8.05 -25.34 1.84
CA THR A 8 -9.03 -24.53 2.54
C THR A 8 -9.91 -23.77 1.56
N GLU A 9 -11.12 -23.45 2.01
CA GLU A 9 -12.01 -22.52 1.32
C GLU A 9 -12.17 -21.26 2.16
N VAL A 10 -12.01 -20.12 1.54
CA VAL A 10 -12.24 -18.80 2.15
C VAL A 10 -13.60 -18.29 1.70
N GLY A 11 -14.50 -18.14 2.62
CA GLY A 11 -15.83 -17.56 2.39
C GLY A 11 -15.83 -16.06 2.59
N ILE A 12 -16.44 -15.32 1.69
CA ILE A 12 -16.68 -13.87 1.80
C ILE A 12 -18.14 -13.64 2.11
N ALA A 13 -18.40 -12.83 3.13
CA ALA A 13 -19.74 -12.44 3.56
C ALA A 13 -19.79 -10.94 3.88
N PRO A 14 -20.92 -10.26 3.66
CA PRO A 14 -21.18 -8.96 4.26
C PRO A 14 -21.14 -9.05 5.79
N ALA A 15 -20.83 -7.96 6.47
CA ALA A 15 -20.81 -7.94 7.93
C ALA A 15 -22.17 -8.37 8.51
N GLY A 16 -22.17 -9.50 9.23
CA GLY A 16 -23.37 -10.08 9.82
C GLY A 16 -24.32 -10.81 8.84
N GLY A 17 -23.89 -11.02 7.58
CA GLY A 17 -24.64 -11.74 6.56
C GLY A 17 -24.12 -13.15 6.28
N ASP A 18 -24.77 -13.84 5.35
CA ASP A 18 -24.37 -15.16 4.88
C ASP A 18 -23.22 -15.07 3.87
N VAL A 19 -22.45 -16.17 3.71
CA VAL A 19 -21.40 -16.30 2.70
C VAL A 19 -22.00 -16.16 1.30
N ILE A 20 -21.47 -15.22 0.52
CA ILE A 20 -21.92 -14.91 -0.85
C ILE A 20 -20.99 -15.45 -1.93
N ALA A 21 -19.72 -15.74 -1.58
CA ALA A 21 -18.74 -16.36 -2.48
C ALA A 21 -17.75 -17.19 -1.66
N THR A 22 -17.22 -18.26 -2.27
CA THR A 22 -16.17 -19.12 -1.70
C THR A 22 -15.03 -19.28 -2.70
N PHE A 23 -13.80 -19.26 -2.19
CA PHE A 23 -12.58 -19.35 -2.98
C PHE A 23 -11.73 -20.49 -2.42
N PRO A 24 -11.46 -21.55 -3.21
CA PRO A 24 -10.57 -22.62 -2.81
C PRO A 24 -9.11 -22.20 -2.90
N PHE A 25 -8.32 -22.59 -1.90
CA PHE A 25 -6.87 -22.40 -1.87
C PHE A 25 -6.16 -23.73 -1.63
N GLU A 26 -5.12 -23.96 -2.44
CA GLU A 26 -4.12 -25.01 -2.21
C GLU A 26 -2.87 -24.31 -1.66
N LEU A 27 -2.58 -24.51 -0.38
CA LEU A 27 -1.50 -23.83 0.34
C LEU A 27 -0.34 -24.80 0.59
N GLU A 28 0.87 -24.28 0.65
CA GLU A 28 2.06 -25.06 0.97
C GLU A 28 2.32 -25.06 2.47
N LEU A 29 2.97 -26.13 2.96
CA LEU A 29 3.34 -26.25 4.36
C LEU A 29 4.40 -25.20 4.72
N ASP A 30 4.28 -24.62 5.91
CA ASP A 30 5.22 -23.64 6.47
C ASP A 30 5.38 -22.35 5.64
N VAL A 31 4.46 -22.07 4.71
CA VAL A 31 4.40 -20.80 3.97
C VAL A 31 3.37 -19.86 4.60
N THR A 32 3.75 -18.62 4.79
CA THR A 32 2.83 -17.53 5.12
C THR A 32 2.32 -16.89 3.84
N TYR A 33 1.04 -16.55 3.76
CA TYR A 33 0.44 -15.97 2.57
C TYR A 33 -0.16 -14.59 2.86
N VAL A 34 -0.04 -13.70 1.89
CA VAL A 34 -0.95 -12.56 1.76
C VAL A 34 -2.09 -12.96 0.83
N VAL A 35 -3.31 -12.59 1.21
CA VAL A 35 -4.50 -12.75 0.36
C VAL A 35 -5.11 -11.37 0.15
N VAL A 36 -5.22 -10.96 -1.10
CA VAL A 36 -5.75 -9.66 -1.49
C VAL A 36 -7.08 -9.88 -2.22
N ALA A 37 -8.14 -9.20 -1.74
CA ALA A 37 -9.40 -9.12 -2.46
C ALA A 37 -9.24 -8.15 -3.63
N SER A 38 -9.53 -8.61 -4.83
CA SER A 38 -9.36 -7.85 -6.07
C SER A 38 -10.55 -8.02 -6.98
N GLY A 39 -10.68 -7.15 -7.98
CA GLY A 39 -11.81 -7.19 -8.92
C GLY A 39 -13.06 -6.48 -8.43
N ILE A 40 -14.11 -6.57 -9.23
CA ILE A 40 -15.37 -5.87 -9.04
C ILE A 40 -16.50 -6.88 -8.96
N VAL A 41 -17.33 -6.78 -7.93
CA VAL A 41 -18.48 -7.67 -7.76
C VAL A 41 -19.49 -7.47 -8.91
N GLY A 42 -19.74 -8.54 -9.66
CA GLY A 42 -20.66 -8.52 -10.79
C GLY A 42 -20.08 -8.03 -12.12
N ASP A 43 -18.80 -7.71 -12.18
CA ASP A 43 -18.10 -7.42 -13.42
C ASP A 43 -17.61 -8.73 -14.08
N GLU A 44 -17.84 -8.90 -15.39
CA GLU A 44 -17.42 -10.10 -16.15
C GLU A 44 -15.96 -10.01 -16.64
N THR A 45 -15.42 -8.80 -16.74
CA THR A 45 -14.07 -8.56 -17.27
C THR A 45 -13.03 -8.66 -16.15
N HIS A 46 -13.35 -8.11 -14.97
CA HIS A 46 -12.52 -8.15 -13.77
C HIS A 46 -13.36 -8.67 -12.60
N PRO A 47 -13.76 -9.95 -12.61
CA PRO A 47 -14.62 -10.52 -11.57
C PRO A 47 -13.91 -10.43 -10.22
N PHE A 48 -14.70 -10.26 -9.18
CA PHE A 48 -14.18 -10.29 -7.81
C PHE A 48 -13.52 -11.64 -7.51
N ASP A 49 -12.29 -11.60 -7.03
CA ASP A 49 -11.48 -12.77 -6.71
C ASP A 49 -10.61 -12.52 -5.46
N LEU A 50 -10.05 -13.59 -4.90
CA LEU A 50 -9.05 -13.56 -3.85
C LEU A 50 -7.71 -14.05 -4.41
N LEU A 51 -6.76 -13.14 -4.52
CA LEU A 51 -5.43 -13.43 -5.03
C LEU A 51 -4.47 -13.69 -3.87
N ALA A 52 -3.82 -14.86 -3.87
CA ALA A 52 -2.88 -15.26 -2.82
C ALA A 52 -1.44 -15.30 -3.33
N SER A 53 -0.50 -14.86 -2.50
CA SER A 53 0.94 -15.00 -2.77
C SER A 53 1.69 -15.30 -1.49
N GLY A 54 2.72 -16.16 -1.57
CA GLY A 54 3.60 -16.46 -0.44
C GLY A 54 4.33 -15.20 0.05
N LEU A 55 4.49 -15.09 1.36
CA LEU A 55 5.18 -13.98 2.03
C LEU A 55 6.55 -14.44 2.54
N GLU A 56 7.59 -13.64 2.25
CA GLU A 56 8.79 -13.58 3.07
C GLU A 56 8.49 -12.76 4.34
N LEU A 57 9.05 -13.18 5.48
CA LEU A 57 8.78 -12.53 6.76
C LEU A 57 9.81 -11.46 7.10
N GLU A 58 11.01 -11.58 6.54
CA GLU A 58 12.16 -10.73 6.79
C GLU A 58 12.91 -10.46 5.47
N SER A 59 13.71 -9.40 5.44
CA SER A 59 14.67 -9.13 4.37
C SER A 59 15.93 -9.97 4.52
N GLU A 60 16.75 -10.07 3.49
CA GLU A 60 18.03 -10.79 3.51
C GLU A 60 19.05 -10.16 4.47
N ASP A 61 18.97 -8.86 4.69
CA ASP A 61 19.85 -8.11 5.59
C ASP A 61 19.15 -6.87 6.20
N GLU A 62 19.76 -6.31 7.27
CA GLU A 62 19.25 -5.11 7.95
C GLU A 62 19.40 -3.81 7.14
N GLY A 63 20.14 -3.83 6.05
CA GLY A 63 20.32 -2.68 5.14
C GLY A 63 19.33 -2.65 4.00
N SER A 64 18.44 -3.63 3.90
CA SER A 64 17.43 -3.75 2.84
C SER A 64 16.03 -4.01 3.37
N PHE A 65 15.05 -3.72 2.52
CA PHE A 65 13.64 -4.05 2.69
C PHE A 65 13.23 -5.03 1.60
N ALA A 66 12.67 -6.19 1.97
CA ALA A 66 12.18 -7.16 1.00
C ALA A 66 10.79 -6.74 0.51
N LEU A 67 10.73 -6.19 -0.69
CA LEU A 67 9.53 -5.64 -1.31
C LEU A 67 8.89 -6.62 -2.29
N LYS A 68 7.63 -6.92 -2.09
CA LYS A 68 6.75 -7.52 -3.11
C LYS A 68 5.75 -6.47 -3.57
N VAL A 69 5.42 -6.46 -4.85
CA VAL A 69 4.42 -5.53 -5.41
C VAL A 69 3.27 -6.31 -6.05
N MET A 70 2.08 -5.71 -6.06
CA MET A 70 0.88 -6.27 -6.67
C MET A 70 0.07 -5.19 -7.37
N HIS A 71 -0.39 -5.48 -8.60
CA HIS A 71 -1.23 -4.58 -9.37
C HIS A 71 -2.71 -4.93 -9.18
N GLY A 72 -3.44 -4.12 -8.40
CA GLY A 72 -4.85 -4.36 -8.08
C GLY A 72 -5.83 -3.37 -8.71
N VAL A 73 -5.40 -2.50 -9.66
CA VAL A 73 -6.23 -1.47 -10.29
C VAL A 73 -6.82 -2.00 -11.59
N THR A 74 -8.13 -2.23 -11.62
CA THR A 74 -8.84 -2.90 -12.72
C THR A 74 -8.92 -2.09 -14.00
N ASP A 75 -8.91 -0.76 -13.91
CA ASP A 75 -9.02 0.17 -15.06
C ASP A 75 -7.67 0.73 -15.53
N ALA A 76 -6.56 0.20 -15.00
CA ALA A 76 -5.21 0.56 -15.45
C ALA A 76 -4.61 -0.54 -16.33
N PRO A 77 -3.79 -0.20 -17.35
CA PRO A 77 -3.03 -1.17 -18.12
C PRO A 77 -1.90 -1.79 -17.28
N ALA A 78 -1.14 -2.73 -17.87
CA ALA A 78 0.12 -3.16 -17.28
C ALA A 78 1.04 -1.94 -17.05
N VAL A 79 1.80 -1.95 -15.96
CA VAL A 79 2.58 -0.80 -15.50
C VAL A 79 4.05 -1.13 -15.34
N ASP A 80 4.89 -0.09 -15.47
CA ASP A 80 6.27 -0.09 -15.03
C ASP A 80 6.38 0.76 -13.76
N ILE A 81 7.18 0.31 -12.80
CA ILE A 81 7.40 1.00 -11.52
C ILE A 81 8.87 1.40 -11.44
N TYR A 82 9.12 2.67 -11.20
CA TYR A 82 10.44 3.23 -11.00
C TYR A 82 10.61 3.69 -9.56
N ALA A 83 11.81 3.53 -9.01
CA ALA A 83 12.23 4.12 -7.74
C ALA A 83 13.35 5.12 -8.04
N ASP A 84 13.12 6.41 -7.75
CA ASP A 84 14.03 7.51 -8.03
C ASP A 84 14.57 7.48 -9.48
N GLY A 85 13.68 7.19 -10.45
CA GLY A 85 13.98 7.13 -11.88
C GLY A 85 14.68 5.84 -12.35
N ASN A 86 14.95 4.88 -11.46
CA ASN A 86 15.48 3.56 -11.81
C ASN A 86 14.33 2.55 -11.86
N ILE A 87 14.32 1.72 -12.92
CA ILE A 87 13.28 0.71 -13.04
C ILE A 87 13.39 -0.31 -11.90
N LEU A 88 12.29 -0.50 -11.18
CA LEU A 88 12.16 -1.46 -10.09
C LEU A 88 11.39 -2.70 -10.54
N VAL A 89 10.30 -2.49 -11.28
CA VAL A 89 9.43 -3.55 -11.81
C VAL A 89 9.01 -3.15 -13.22
N GLU A 90 9.04 -4.10 -14.15
CA GLU A 90 8.65 -3.90 -15.54
C GLU A 90 7.47 -4.80 -15.89
N ASN A 91 6.49 -4.24 -16.62
CA ASN A 91 5.33 -4.95 -17.17
C ASN A 91 4.53 -5.74 -16.13
N LEU A 92 4.18 -5.11 -15.02
CA LEU A 92 3.32 -5.70 -14.01
C LEU A 92 1.86 -5.61 -14.49
N ALA A 93 1.25 -6.76 -14.80
CA ALA A 93 -0.14 -6.83 -15.25
C ALA A 93 -1.12 -6.86 -14.05
N TYR A 94 -2.38 -6.49 -14.31
CA TYR A 94 -3.44 -6.59 -13.32
C TYR A 94 -3.54 -8.00 -12.73
N GLY A 95 -3.59 -8.09 -11.40
CA GLY A 95 -3.67 -9.34 -10.64
C GLY A 95 -2.31 -9.99 -10.34
N ASP A 96 -1.24 -9.55 -11.01
CA ASP A 96 0.08 -10.12 -10.83
C ASP A 96 0.77 -9.62 -9.55
N PHE A 97 1.51 -10.53 -8.92
CA PHE A 97 2.51 -10.24 -7.89
C PHE A 97 3.91 -10.36 -8.46
N GLN A 98 4.79 -9.43 -8.13
CA GLN A 98 6.22 -9.50 -8.46
C GLN A 98 7.10 -9.20 -7.25
N GLY A 99 8.22 -9.88 -7.14
CA GLY A 99 9.20 -9.81 -6.05
C GLY A 99 9.29 -11.15 -5.33
N TYR A 100 10.12 -11.29 -4.30
CA TYR A 100 10.66 -10.16 -3.52
C TYR A 100 11.88 -9.50 -4.17
N LEU A 101 11.90 -8.18 -4.09
CA LEU A 101 13.02 -7.33 -4.50
C LEU A 101 13.71 -6.83 -3.24
N GLN A 102 15.03 -7.00 -3.14
CA GLN A 102 15.80 -6.43 -2.03
C GLN A 102 16.09 -4.96 -2.35
N VAL A 103 15.33 -4.07 -1.71
CA VAL A 103 15.46 -2.61 -1.89
C VAL A 103 16.28 -2.05 -0.74
N PRO A 104 17.40 -1.36 -0.98
CA PRO A 104 18.15 -0.72 0.09
C PRO A 104 17.25 0.19 0.93
N VAL A 105 17.51 0.32 2.23
CA VAL A 105 16.74 1.25 3.07
C VAL A 105 16.98 2.68 2.62
N GLY A 106 15.93 3.50 2.61
CA GLY A 106 15.97 4.89 2.16
C GLY A 106 14.58 5.42 1.87
N ASP A 107 14.49 6.71 1.59
CA ASP A 107 13.24 7.32 1.14
C ASP A 107 13.25 7.38 -0.39
N TYR A 108 12.20 6.88 -1.03
CA TYR A 108 12.08 6.80 -2.48
C TYR A 108 10.86 7.55 -2.98
N THR A 109 10.97 8.06 -4.20
CA THR A 109 9.82 8.40 -5.03
C THR A 109 9.53 7.22 -5.96
N LEU A 110 8.34 6.64 -5.83
CA LEU A 110 7.84 5.61 -6.73
C LEU A 110 7.04 6.26 -7.85
N ASP A 111 7.54 6.19 -9.07
CA ASP A 111 6.83 6.65 -10.26
C ASP A 111 6.22 5.45 -10.99
N ILE A 112 4.92 5.54 -11.29
CA ILE A 112 4.18 4.50 -11.99
C ILE A 112 3.84 5.01 -13.38
N THR A 113 4.23 4.26 -14.40
CA THR A 113 3.97 4.56 -15.80
C THR A 113 3.16 3.44 -16.45
N ALA A 114 2.39 3.72 -17.48
CA ALA A 114 1.87 2.66 -18.34
C ALA A 114 3.05 1.95 -19.03
N HIS A 115 3.01 0.62 -19.07
CA HIS A 115 4.11 -0.17 -19.64
C HIS A 115 4.51 0.30 -21.03
N GLY A 116 5.83 0.44 -21.24
CA GLY A 116 6.40 0.91 -22.51
C GLY A 116 6.29 2.42 -22.75
N THR A 117 5.84 3.19 -21.76
CA THR A 117 5.83 4.67 -21.82
C THR A 117 6.78 5.26 -20.78
N SER A 118 7.14 6.54 -20.96
CA SER A 118 7.95 7.29 -19.99
C SER A 118 7.15 8.36 -19.25
N GLU A 119 5.84 8.43 -19.48
CA GLU A 119 4.97 9.40 -18.82
C GLU A 119 4.45 8.81 -17.51
N SER A 120 4.78 9.44 -16.40
CA SER A 120 4.29 9.03 -15.08
C SER A 120 2.79 9.34 -14.97
N VAL A 121 2.00 8.33 -14.63
CA VAL A 121 0.56 8.46 -14.36
C VAL A 121 0.30 8.77 -12.89
N ALA A 122 1.21 8.38 -11.99
CA ALA A 122 1.14 8.69 -10.57
C ALA A 122 2.52 8.54 -9.92
N SER A 123 2.77 9.32 -8.88
CA SER A 123 3.99 9.24 -8.08
C SER A 123 3.65 9.23 -6.60
N PHE A 124 4.38 8.42 -5.83
CA PHE A 124 4.15 8.25 -4.39
C PHE A 124 5.48 8.32 -3.64
N SER A 125 5.44 8.80 -2.39
CA SER A 125 6.58 8.74 -1.49
C SER A 125 6.58 7.43 -0.73
N ALA A 126 7.71 6.71 -0.77
CA ALA A 126 7.92 5.46 -0.04
C ALA A 126 9.06 5.63 0.97
N PRO A 127 8.75 6.02 2.23
CA PRO A 127 9.74 6.25 3.27
C PRO A 127 10.18 4.91 3.88
N LEU A 128 11.15 4.23 3.25
CA LEU A 128 11.64 2.91 3.68
C LEU A 128 12.89 2.97 4.58
N GLU A 129 13.34 4.16 4.98
CA GLU A 129 14.57 4.33 5.81
C GLU A 129 14.55 3.50 7.10
N THR A 130 13.37 3.32 7.72
CA THR A 130 13.23 2.62 9.00
C THR A 130 12.79 1.16 8.89
N TYR A 131 12.73 0.60 7.68
CA TYR A 131 12.26 -0.77 7.42
C TYR A 131 13.37 -1.79 7.18
N GLY A 132 14.62 -1.48 7.53
CA GLY A 132 15.72 -2.42 7.39
C GLY A 132 15.46 -3.76 8.10
N GLY A 133 15.72 -4.86 7.43
CA GLY A 133 15.46 -6.21 7.91
C GLY A 133 14.00 -6.68 7.78
N TYR A 134 13.07 -5.79 7.43
CA TYR A 134 11.65 -6.15 7.29
C TYR A 134 11.31 -6.51 5.84
N SER A 135 10.13 -7.11 5.70
CA SER A 135 9.49 -7.37 4.41
C SER A 135 8.10 -6.73 4.34
N GLY A 136 7.59 -6.57 3.13
CA GLY A 136 6.24 -6.10 2.93
C GLY A 136 5.74 -6.21 1.50
N VAL A 137 4.44 -6.02 1.35
CA VAL A 137 3.76 -5.99 0.06
C VAL A 137 3.21 -4.59 -0.16
N VAL A 138 3.58 -3.98 -1.28
CA VAL A 138 2.92 -2.76 -1.77
C VAL A 138 1.94 -3.18 -2.86
N TYR A 139 0.68 -2.86 -2.67
CA TYR A 139 -0.35 -3.13 -3.67
C TYR A 139 -1.07 -1.85 -4.08
N ALA A 140 -1.34 -1.78 -5.37
CA ALA A 140 -2.12 -0.73 -5.98
C ALA A 140 -3.61 -1.03 -5.78
N SER A 141 -4.38 -0.06 -5.30
CA SER A 141 -5.81 -0.17 -5.00
C SER A 141 -6.58 1.04 -5.51
N GLY A 142 -7.90 0.91 -5.65
CA GLY A 142 -8.77 1.95 -6.18
C GLY A 142 -8.87 1.92 -7.69
N PHE A 143 -9.22 3.06 -8.30
CA PHE A 143 -9.38 3.24 -9.75
C PHE A 143 -8.50 4.37 -10.26
N LEU A 144 -7.93 4.18 -11.44
CA LEU A 144 -7.18 5.23 -12.13
C LEU A 144 -8.12 6.36 -12.57
N ASN A 145 -9.36 6.01 -13.00
CA ASN A 145 -10.41 6.94 -13.37
C ASN A 145 -11.66 6.73 -12.50
N PRO A 146 -11.63 7.13 -11.22
CA PRO A 146 -12.71 6.84 -10.29
C PRO A 146 -14.01 7.58 -10.68
N ALA A 147 -15.16 6.90 -10.57
CA ALA A 147 -16.46 7.55 -10.59
C ALA A 147 -16.71 8.32 -9.28
N GLU A 148 -17.83 9.06 -9.20
CA GLU A 148 -18.10 10.01 -8.08
C GLU A 148 -18.01 9.41 -6.66
N ASN A 149 -18.27 8.09 -6.52
CA ASN A 149 -18.27 7.41 -5.22
C ASN A 149 -17.18 6.32 -5.11
N ASP A 150 -16.30 6.23 -6.10
CA ASP A 150 -15.22 5.25 -6.10
C ASP A 150 -13.98 5.78 -5.39
N SER A 151 -13.17 4.87 -4.86
CA SER A 151 -11.87 5.21 -4.30
C SER A 151 -10.88 5.54 -5.43
N ALA A 152 -10.18 6.65 -5.31
CA ALA A 152 -9.09 6.98 -6.21
C ALA A 152 -7.91 6.01 -6.04
N PHE A 153 -7.08 5.93 -7.08
CA PHE A 153 -5.85 5.15 -7.07
C PHE A 153 -4.92 5.53 -5.91
N THR A 154 -4.49 4.53 -5.16
CA THR A 154 -3.52 4.68 -4.07
C THR A 154 -2.61 3.47 -3.97
N LEU A 155 -1.45 3.63 -3.33
CA LEU A 155 -0.55 2.54 -2.96
C LEU A 155 -0.64 2.26 -1.46
N ILE A 156 -0.79 1.00 -1.12
CA ILE A 156 -0.88 0.53 0.26
C ILE A 156 0.27 -0.44 0.54
N LEU A 157 1.09 -0.10 1.53
CA LEU A 157 2.11 -1.00 2.07
C LEU A 157 1.51 -1.79 3.23
N THR A 158 1.66 -3.12 3.19
CA THR A 158 1.36 -4.00 4.32
C THR A 158 2.57 -4.85 4.69
N THR A 159 2.75 -5.11 5.98
CA THR A 159 3.82 -5.97 6.50
C THR A 159 3.26 -7.30 7.02
N PRO A 160 4.09 -8.35 7.19
CA PRO A 160 3.66 -9.63 7.75
C PRO A 160 3.06 -9.53 9.16
N SER A 161 3.38 -8.48 9.91
CA SER A 161 2.79 -8.20 11.23
C SER A 161 1.36 -7.64 11.15
N GLY A 162 0.84 -7.38 9.94
CA GLY A 162 -0.48 -6.78 9.71
C GLY A 162 -0.50 -5.25 9.82
N TYR A 163 0.67 -4.62 9.80
CA TYR A 163 0.77 -3.17 9.71
C TYR A 163 0.41 -2.71 8.31
N ILE A 164 -0.43 -1.69 8.20
CA ILE A 164 -0.93 -1.14 6.94
C ILE A 164 -0.69 0.36 6.93
N VAL A 165 -0.13 0.87 5.83
CA VAL A 165 0.04 2.30 5.60
C VAL A 165 -0.25 2.63 4.14
N GLU A 166 -1.02 3.68 3.92
CA GLU A 166 -1.19 4.29 2.62
C GLU A 166 0.04 5.16 2.32
N LEU A 167 0.66 4.95 1.16
CA LEU A 167 1.80 5.74 0.73
C LEU A 167 1.29 7.10 0.23
N PRO A 168 1.82 8.23 0.76
CA PRO A 168 1.34 9.53 0.34
C PRO A 168 1.77 9.82 -1.11
N PRO A 169 0.92 10.52 -1.90
CA PRO A 169 1.31 10.98 -3.22
C PRO A 169 2.54 11.89 -3.11
N SER A 170 3.46 11.77 -4.06
CA SER A 170 4.65 12.60 -4.14
C SER A 170 4.31 13.97 -4.75
N GLU A 171 4.98 15.03 -4.29
CA GLU A 171 4.83 16.37 -4.87
C GLU A 171 5.22 16.43 -6.36
N SER A 172 6.02 15.49 -6.85
CA SER A 172 6.36 15.37 -8.27
C SER A 172 5.15 15.01 -9.15
N ALA A 173 4.21 14.19 -8.66
CA ALA A 173 2.95 13.90 -9.36
C ALA A 173 2.03 15.12 -9.42
N LEU A 174 2.10 16.02 -8.44
CA LEU A 174 1.31 17.25 -8.39
C LEU A 174 1.76 18.30 -9.42
N SER A 175 2.92 18.13 -10.05
CA SER A 175 3.44 19.08 -11.05
C SER A 175 2.74 18.98 -12.41
N ILE A 176 1.95 17.95 -12.68
CA ILE A 176 1.25 17.74 -13.96
C ILE A 176 -0.18 18.29 -13.93
N ASP A 177 -0.84 18.35 -12.78
CA ASP A 177 -2.18 18.95 -12.65
C ASP A 177 -2.20 20.11 -11.64
N ARG A 178 -1.65 21.27 -12.05
CA ARG A 178 -1.77 22.53 -11.29
C ARG A 178 -3.21 23.06 -11.18
N SER A 179 -4.21 22.32 -11.63
CA SER A 179 -5.62 22.71 -11.57
C SER A 179 -6.38 22.14 -10.37
N ARG A 180 -5.74 21.29 -9.56
CA ARG A 180 -6.30 20.82 -8.28
C ARG A 180 -5.35 21.09 -7.12
N ASP A 181 -5.07 22.37 -6.87
CA ASP A 181 -4.66 22.82 -5.54
C ASP A 181 -5.86 22.62 -4.58
N VAL A 182 -6.09 21.37 -4.16
CA VAL A 182 -6.92 21.10 -2.99
C VAL A 182 -6.07 21.48 -1.78
N ILE A 183 -5.97 22.78 -1.51
CA ILE A 183 -5.46 23.25 -0.23
C ILE A 183 -6.34 22.58 0.83
N PRO A 184 -5.81 21.79 1.77
CA PRO A 184 -6.60 21.19 2.83
C PRO A 184 -7.47 22.28 3.48
N THR A 185 -8.76 22.06 3.56
CA THR A 185 -9.69 23.05 4.13
C THR A 185 -9.69 23.03 5.66
N SER A 186 -9.02 22.03 6.25
CA SER A 186 -8.90 21.87 7.71
C SER A 186 -7.57 21.18 8.05
N ILE A 187 -7.13 21.39 9.31
CA ILE A 187 -5.98 20.66 9.86
C ILE A 187 -6.37 19.19 10.00
N SER A 188 -5.56 18.28 9.46
CA SER A 188 -5.74 16.84 9.62
C SER A 188 -4.43 16.17 10.05
N ILE A 189 -4.55 15.10 10.83
CA ILE A 189 -3.43 14.19 11.11
C ILE A 189 -3.59 13.02 10.16
N VAL A 190 -2.64 12.87 9.23
CA VAL A 190 -2.62 11.77 8.24
C VAL A 190 -2.26 10.46 8.93
N GLY A 191 -1.32 10.50 9.89
CA GLY A 191 -0.95 9.32 10.67
C GLY A 191 0.39 9.48 11.36
N ASN A 192 0.84 8.39 11.97
CA ASN A 192 2.20 8.29 12.51
C ASN A 192 2.89 7.02 12.00
N PHE A 193 4.18 7.14 11.71
CA PHE A 193 4.95 6.08 11.08
C PHE A 193 6.40 6.04 11.60
N PRO A 194 6.95 4.84 11.87
CA PRO A 194 6.27 3.55 12.00
C PRO A 194 5.29 3.49 13.19
N ASN A 195 4.28 2.61 13.12
CA ASN A 195 3.38 2.35 14.24
C ASN A 195 3.01 0.84 14.25
N PRO A 196 3.45 0.02 15.22
CA PRO A 196 4.20 0.43 16.44
C PRO A 196 5.58 1.02 16.16
N PHE A 197 6.05 1.92 17.02
CA PHE A 197 7.34 2.60 16.86
C PHE A 197 8.37 2.10 17.88
N ASN A 198 9.68 2.10 17.49
CA ASN A 198 10.79 1.77 18.35
C ASN A 198 12.10 2.41 17.84
N PRO A 199 12.70 3.39 18.49
CA PRO A 199 12.14 4.23 19.57
C PRO A 199 11.44 5.49 19.09
N SER A 200 11.35 5.74 17.79
CA SER A 200 10.82 6.97 17.20
C SER A 200 9.72 6.72 16.17
N THR A 201 8.86 7.71 15.96
CA THR A 201 7.86 7.73 14.91
C THR A 201 7.78 9.14 14.32
N LYS A 202 7.46 9.23 13.03
CA LYS A 202 7.17 10.47 12.33
C LYS A 202 5.66 10.67 12.31
N ILE A 203 5.18 11.82 12.76
CA ILE A 203 3.76 12.18 12.68
C ILE A 203 3.58 13.08 11.47
N VAL A 204 2.69 12.69 10.55
CA VAL A 204 2.37 13.44 9.34
C VAL A 204 1.02 14.11 9.52
N PHE A 205 0.96 15.40 9.19
CA PHE A 205 -0.26 16.21 9.25
C PHE A 205 -0.29 17.23 8.11
N GLU A 206 -1.48 17.62 7.72
CA GLU A 206 -1.75 18.59 6.67
C GLU A 206 -2.29 19.89 7.27
N LEU A 207 -1.87 21.03 6.70
CA LEU A 207 -2.27 22.37 7.12
C LEU A 207 -2.91 23.15 5.95
N PRO A 208 -4.03 23.84 6.18
CA PRO A 208 -4.69 24.64 5.13
C PRO A 208 -3.92 25.89 4.72
N ALA A 209 -2.94 26.32 5.52
CA ALA A 209 -2.05 27.43 5.26
C ALA A 209 -0.80 27.34 6.14
N VAL A 210 0.23 28.11 5.82
CA VAL A 210 1.39 28.27 6.71
C VAL A 210 0.91 28.79 8.05
N SER A 211 1.06 27.97 9.09
CA SER A 211 0.53 28.22 10.43
C SER A 211 1.50 27.77 11.50
N GLU A 212 1.50 28.47 12.64
CA GLU A 212 2.17 28.01 13.83
C GLU A 212 1.29 26.96 14.52
N ILE A 213 1.83 25.78 14.79
CA ILE A 213 1.11 24.69 15.43
C ILE A 213 1.74 24.28 16.75
N THR A 214 0.92 23.77 17.66
CA THR A 214 1.38 23.13 18.88
C THR A 214 0.85 21.70 18.92
N MET A 215 1.75 20.73 19.00
CA MET A 215 1.40 19.30 19.14
C MET A 215 1.61 18.89 20.60
N SER A 216 0.62 18.22 21.18
CA SER A 216 0.72 17.67 22.53
C SER A 216 0.39 16.19 22.51
N ILE A 217 1.24 15.37 23.14
CA ILE A 217 1.07 13.92 23.23
C ILE A 217 0.65 13.57 24.64
N PHE A 218 -0.44 12.80 24.75
CA PHE A 218 -1.00 12.36 26.03
C PHE A 218 -1.04 10.84 26.10
N THR A 219 -0.90 10.30 27.31
CA THR A 219 -1.22 8.89 27.59
C THR A 219 -2.72 8.67 27.47
N LEU A 220 -3.16 7.41 27.39
CA LEU A 220 -4.59 7.04 27.43
C LEU A 220 -5.27 7.48 28.74
N SER A 221 -4.51 7.69 29.81
CA SER A 221 -5.01 8.22 31.09
C SER A 221 -5.06 9.76 31.14
N GLY A 222 -4.74 10.45 30.04
CA GLY A 222 -4.80 11.90 29.92
C GLY A 222 -3.58 12.66 30.49
N LYS A 223 -2.49 11.97 30.84
CA LYS A 223 -1.26 12.61 31.29
C LYS A 223 -0.46 13.13 30.07
N LEU A 224 -0.04 14.40 30.10
CA LEU A 224 0.83 14.97 29.08
C LEU A 224 2.21 14.33 29.13
N GLU A 225 2.67 13.76 28.03
CA GLU A 225 4.00 13.16 27.88
C GLU A 225 4.97 14.06 27.13
N LYS A 226 4.51 14.79 26.10
CA LYS A 226 5.36 15.70 25.32
C LYS A 226 4.53 16.84 24.72
N LYS A 227 5.17 18.01 24.59
CA LYS A 227 4.61 19.20 23.91
C LYS A 227 5.64 19.78 22.94
#